data_4e17cccccf34ab2278b92d2cd0140184
#
_entry.id   4e17cccccf34ab2278b92d2cd0140184
#
_cell.length_a   1.000
_cell.length_b   1.000
_cell.length_c   1.000
_cell.angle_alpha   90.00
_cell.angle_beta   90.00
_cell.angle_gamma   90.00
#
_symmetry.space_group_name_H-M   'P 1'
#
loop_
_entity.id
_entity.type
_entity.pdbx_description
1 polymer ?
#
loop_
_entity_poly.entity_id
_entity_poly.type
_entity_poly.pdbx_seq_one_letter_code
_entity_poly.pdbx_strand_id
1 'polypeptide(L)'
;MLRKQTKKILVVMLFALTLVLAGRVDANAQTAAPAGVKQVKAGSSSVTVQWNAVMQNDICYYYRVSDDAGFKSNTTRSKRNYNASESYISGLSAGKSYYVQIGTSTTKSSSAPDDTAWSKAIEVVTVPEQVVSNSVKQTGAGTTSISLSWQAASGANCYKLTCYQSGT
;
A
#
# COMPACT_ATOMS: atom_id res chain seq x y z
N MET A 1 -48.49 26.78 -46.43
CA MET A 1 -47.15 26.16 -46.49
C MET A 1 -46.21 26.58 -45.35
N LEU A 2 -46.40 27.70 -44.66
CA LEU A 2 -45.54 28.19 -43.57
C LEU A 2 -45.59 27.36 -42.24
N ARG A 3 -46.75 26.76 -41.95
CA ARG A 3 -46.91 26.01 -40.66
C ARG A 3 -46.13 24.70 -40.57
N LYS A 4 -45.75 24.09 -41.70
CA LYS A 4 -44.93 22.85 -41.71
C LYS A 4 -43.43 23.13 -41.55
N GLN A 5 -42.98 24.29 -41.96
CA GLN A 5 -41.57 24.68 -41.85
C GLN A 5 -41.19 25.07 -40.42
N THR A 6 -42.09 25.78 -39.68
CA THR A 6 -41.86 26.17 -38.30
C THR A 6 -41.75 24.99 -37.34
N LYS A 7 -42.50 23.89 -37.59
CA LYS A 7 -42.37 22.67 -36.78
C LYS A 7 -41.03 21.95 -36.99
N LYS A 8 -40.50 21.96 -38.19
CA LYS A 8 -39.20 21.36 -38.51
C LYS A 8 -38.01 22.14 -37.88
N ILE A 9 -38.10 23.48 -37.92
CA ILE A 9 -37.09 24.35 -37.35
C ILE A 9 -37.11 24.24 -35.80
N LEU A 10 -38.30 24.14 -35.18
CA LEU A 10 -38.43 23.99 -33.74
C LEU A 10 -37.87 22.63 -33.24
N VAL A 11 -38.07 21.54 -34.00
CA VAL A 11 -37.52 20.23 -33.67
C VAL A 11 -36.01 20.20 -33.84
N VAL A 12 -35.45 20.84 -34.86
CA VAL A 12 -33.99 20.93 -35.03
C VAL A 12 -33.34 21.81 -33.98
N MET A 13 -33.96 22.93 -33.56
CA MET A 13 -33.47 23.75 -32.46
C MET A 13 -33.58 23.05 -31.12
N LEU A 14 -34.62 22.24 -30.88
CA LEU A 14 -34.74 21.46 -29.66
C LEU A 14 -33.67 20.33 -29.59
N PHE A 15 -33.33 19.72 -30.73
CA PHE A 15 -32.26 18.71 -30.81
C PHE A 15 -30.87 19.34 -30.65
N ALA A 16 -30.63 20.53 -31.20
CA ALA A 16 -29.38 21.26 -30.99
C ALA A 16 -29.20 21.74 -29.55
N LEU A 17 -30.30 22.14 -28.90
CA LEU A 17 -30.26 22.59 -27.50
C LEU A 17 -30.04 21.43 -26.52
N THR A 18 -30.58 20.24 -26.80
CA THR A 18 -30.31 19.04 -25.98
C THR A 18 -28.88 18.51 -26.14
N LEU A 19 -28.27 18.70 -27.33
CA LEU A 19 -26.88 18.29 -27.55
C LEU A 19 -25.88 19.22 -26.82
N VAL A 20 -26.22 20.49 -26.63
CA VAL A 20 -25.39 21.47 -25.89
C VAL A 20 -25.50 21.27 -24.36
N LEU A 21 -26.65 20.77 -23.85
CA LEU A 21 -26.78 20.43 -22.44
C LEU A 21 -26.16 19.04 -22.08
N ALA A 22 -26.00 18.14 -23.03
CA ALA A 22 -25.33 16.87 -22.83
C ALA A 22 -23.79 16.97 -22.85
N GLY A 23 -23.25 18.14 -23.17
CA GLY A 23 -21.80 18.37 -23.29
C GLY A 23 -21.12 18.94 -22.05
N ARG A 24 -21.82 19.12 -20.93
CA ARG A 24 -21.21 19.30 -19.62
C ARG A 24 -21.23 17.97 -18.87
N VAL A 25 -20.53 16.99 -19.40
CA VAL A 25 -19.88 16.03 -18.54
C VAL A 25 -18.81 16.87 -17.85
N ASP A 26 -19.07 17.34 -16.63
CA ASP A 26 -18.00 17.58 -15.72
C ASP A 26 -17.25 16.26 -15.66
N ALA A 27 -16.22 16.14 -16.49
CA ALA A 27 -15.18 15.16 -16.30
C ALA A 27 -14.53 15.57 -14.98
N ASN A 28 -15.17 15.20 -13.89
CA ASN A 28 -14.51 15.00 -12.62
C ASN A 28 -13.49 13.93 -12.95
N ALA A 29 -12.32 14.35 -13.40
CA ALA A 29 -11.27 13.46 -13.84
C ALA A 29 -10.92 12.61 -12.64
N GLN A 30 -11.57 11.45 -12.58
CA GLN A 30 -11.32 10.48 -11.52
C GLN A 30 -9.81 10.27 -11.46
N THR A 31 -9.22 10.47 -10.30
CA THR A 31 -7.79 10.27 -10.10
C THR A 31 -7.43 8.85 -10.52
N ALA A 32 -6.35 8.71 -11.29
CA ALA A 32 -5.88 7.40 -11.71
C ALA A 32 -5.24 6.68 -10.52
N ALA A 33 -5.61 5.41 -10.30
CA ALA A 33 -4.98 4.59 -9.28
C ALA A 33 -3.51 4.28 -9.64
N PRO A 34 -2.56 4.31 -8.69
CA PRO A 34 -1.17 3.95 -8.94
C PRO A 34 -1.03 2.49 -9.39
N ALA A 35 -0.15 2.24 -10.36
CA ALA A 35 0.18 0.92 -10.86
C ALA A 35 1.60 0.49 -10.44
N GLY A 36 1.93 -0.80 -10.59
CA GLY A 36 3.27 -1.30 -10.33
C GLY A 36 3.66 -1.30 -8.84
N VAL A 37 2.68 -1.33 -7.93
CA VAL A 37 2.93 -1.37 -6.49
C VAL A 37 3.67 -2.65 -6.13
N LYS A 38 4.80 -2.54 -5.43
CA LYS A 38 5.63 -3.66 -4.99
C LYS A 38 6.36 -3.34 -3.69
N GLN A 39 6.60 -4.35 -2.87
CA GLN A 39 7.51 -4.25 -1.74
C GLN A 39 8.97 -4.26 -2.23
N VAL A 40 9.79 -3.36 -1.72
CA VAL A 40 11.23 -3.25 -2.07
C VAL A 40 12.15 -3.45 -0.88
N LYS A 41 11.65 -3.21 0.36
CA LYS A 41 12.41 -3.47 1.60
C LYS A 41 11.48 -4.03 2.66
N ALA A 42 12.04 -4.87 3.54
CA ALA A 42 11.41 -5.40 4.75
C ALA A 42 12.32 -5.17 5.96
N GLY A 43 11.76 -4.59 7.01
CA GLY A 43 12.33 -4.54 8.36
C GLY A 43 11.46 -5.35 9.32
N SER A 44 11.85 -5.48 10.57
CA SER A 44 11.06 -6.20 11.58
C SER A 44 9.78 -5.45 11.98
N SER A 45 9.79 -4.13 11.86
CA SER A 45 8.61 -3.29 12.20
C SER A 45 8.17 -2.37 11.06
N SER A 46 8.66 -2.60 9.83
CA SER A 46 8.40 -1.71 8.69
C SER A 46 8.57 -2.42 7.36
N VAL A 47 7.92 -1.85 6.34
CA VAL A 47 8.12 -2.20 4.93
C VAL A 47 8.29 -0.92 4.11
N THR A 48 9.03 -1.02 3.00
CA THR A 48 9.04 0.02 1.98
C THR A 48 8.37 -0.51 0.72
N VAL A 49 7.45 0.26 0.18
CA VAL A 49 6.75 -0.04 -1.08
C VAL A 49 7.05 1.04 -2.10
N GLN A 50 7.14 0.64 -3.37
CA GLN A 50 7.31 1.53 -4.52
C GLN A 50 6.20 1.30 -5.54
N TRP A 51 5.93 2.30 -6.36
CA TRP A 51 4.95 2.26 -7.45
C TRP A 51 5.35 3.20 -8.58
N ASN A 52 4.65 3.08 -9.71
CA ASN A 52 4.78 4.02 -10.82
C ASN A 52 4.02 5.31 -10.48
N ALA A 53 4.71 6.45 -10.53
CA ALA A 53 4.09 7.75 -10.31
C ALA A 53 2.94 7.98 -11.30
N VAL A 54 1.83 8.52 -10.82
CA VAL A 54 0.69 8.91 -11.66
C VAL A 54 1.00 10.29 -12.27
N MET A 55 0.93 10.38 -13.60
CA MET A 55 1.17 11.61 -14.35
C MET A 55 -0.11 12.47 -14.39
N GLN A 56 -0.49 13.01 -13.25
CA GLN A 56 -1.64 13.89 -13.09
C GLN A 56 -1.28 15.02 -12.11
N ASN A 57 -1.70 16.25 -12.44
CA ASN A 57 -1.46 17.41 -11.59
C ASN A 57 -2.39 17.42 -10.36
N ASP A 58 -1.99 18.13 -9.31
CA ASP A 58 -2.76 18.41 -8.10
C ASP A 58 -3.27 17.16 -7.35
N ILE A 59 -2.59 16.03 -7.47
CA ILE A 59 -2.91 14.83 -6.71
C ILE A 59 -2.07 14.71 -5.44
N CYS A 60 -2.68 14.08 -4.44
CA CYS A 60 -2.03 13.63 -3.22
C CYS A 60 -1.98 12.11 -3.20
N TYR A 61 -0.88 11.55 -2.73
CA TYR A 61 -0.74 10.13 -2.53
C TYR A 61 -1.13 9.75 -1.10
N TYR A 62 -1.72 8.56 -0.97
CA TYR A 62 -2.08 7.96 0.29
C TYR A 62 -1.65 6.50 0.29
N TYR A 63 -1.34 5.95 1.45
CA TYR A 63 -1.26 4.51 1.63
C TYR A 63 -2.32 4.07 2.64
N ARG A 64 -2.77 2.84 2.51
CA ARG A 64 -3.42 2.12 3.61
C ARG A 64 -2.79 0.75 3.80
N VAL A 65 -2.73 0.32 5.05
CA VAL A 65 -2.18 -0.96 5.46
C VAL A 65 -3.15 -1.63 6.42
N SER A 66 -3.29 -2.96 6.30
CA SER A 66 -4.17 -3.78 7.14
C SER A 66 -3.61 -5.18 7.27
N ASP A 67 -3.99 -5.90 8.31
CA ASP A 67 -3.84 -7.35 8.44
C ASP A 67 -4.94 -8.15 7.70
N ASP A 68 -5.93 -7.46 7.15
CA ASP A 68 -7.04 -8.01 6.37
C ASP A 68 -7.00 -7.53 4.93
N ALA A 69 -7.08 -8.48 3.98
CA ALA A 69 -7.08 -8.20 2.54
C ALA A 69 -8.25 -7.31 2.06
N GLY A 70 -9.36 -7.32 2.79
CA GLY A 70 -10.53 -6.48 2.51
C GLY A 70 -10.47 -5.09 3.11
N PHE A 71 -9.44 -4.78 3.92
CA PHE A 71 -9.27 -3.50 4.63
C PHE A 71 -10.47 -3.15 5.53
N LYS A 72 -11.14 -4.15 6.09
CA LYS A 72 -12.29 -4.01 6.99
C LYS A 72 -11.92 -4.16 8.47
N SER A 73 -10.70 -4.64 8.75
CA SER A 73 -10.19 -4.79 10.11
C SER A 73 -10.04 -3.42 10.81
N ASN A 74 -10.21 -3.40 12.11
CA ASN A 74 -9.94 -2.25 12.96
C ASN A 74 -8.44 -1.88 13.01
N THR A 75 -7.56 -2.75 12.55
CA THR A 75 -6.13 -2.48 12.37
C THR A 75 -5.84 -1.72 11.08
N THR A 76 -6.82 -1.58 10.18
CA THR A 76 -6.68 -0.82 8.93
C THR A 76 -6.40 0.64 9.25
N ARG A 77 -5.29 1.15 8.73
CA ARG A 77 -4.91 2.56 8.87
C ARG A 77 -4.50 3.12 7.52
N SER A 78 -4.83 4.37 7.30
CA SER A 78 -4.41 5.13 6.13
C SER A 78 -3.69 6.40 6.53
N LYS A 79 -2.79 6.86 5.68
CA LYS A 79 -2.04 8.10 5.89
C LYS A 79 -1.65 8.73 4.57
N ARG A 80 -1.58 10.07 4.56
CA ARG A 80 -1.04 10.82 3.42
C ARG A 80 0.44 10.50 3.24
N ASN A 81 0.85 10.28 1.99
CA ASN A 81 2.22 10.09 1.57
C ASN A 81 2.69 11.27 0.75
N TYR A 82 3.87 11.80 1.04
CA TYR A 82 4.42 12.98 0.37
C TYR A 82 5.37 12.65 -0.78
N ASN A 83 5.74 11.39 -0.94
CA ASN A 83 6.55 10.92 -2.05
C ASN A 83 5.64 10.36 -3.15
N ALA A 84 5.93 10.68 -4.40
CA ALA A 84 5.12 10.27 -5.56
C ALA A 84 5.35 8.82 -6.00
N SER A 85 6.37 8.13 -5.51
CA SER A 85 6.78 6.80 -6.00
C SER A 85 7.20 5.81 -4.91
N GLU A 86 7.30 6.23 -3.64
CA GLU A 86 7.76 5.39 -2.54
C GLU A 86 7.06 5.75 -1.23
N SER A 87 6.83 4.76 -0.36
CA SER A 87 6.36 4.94 1.01
C SER A 87 7.07 4.02 1.98
N TYR A 88 7.52 4.58 3.10
CA TYR A 88 7.98 3.86 4.28
C TYR A 88 6.83 3.69 5.26
N ILE A 89 6.40 2.46 5.48
CA ILE A 89 5.27 2.11 6.36
C ILE A 89 5.83 1.43 7.60
N SER A 90 5.70 2.07 8.74
CA SER A 90 6.25 1.62 10.03
C SER A 90 5.15 1.23 11.04
N GLY A 91 5.57 0.74 12.21
CA GLY A 91 4.68 0.33 13.30
C GLY A 91 3.93 -0.97 12.98
N LEU A 92 4.60 -1.87 12.28
CA LEU A 92 4.15 -3.23 12.00
C LEU A 92 4.76 -4.20 13.02
N SER A 93 4.16 -5.38 13.17
CA SER A 93 4.73 -6.47 14.00
C SER A 93 5.72 -7.30 13.19
N ALA A 94 6.73 -7.85 13.85
CA ALA A 94 7.77 -8.65 13.23
C ALA A 94 7.24 -10.01 12.75
N GLY A 95 7.75 -10.48 11.60
CA GLY A 95 7.43 -11.78 11.02
C GLY A 95 5.96 -11.95 10.64
N LYS A 96 5.28 -10.86 10.21
CA LYS A 96 3.85 -10.86 9.85
C LYS A 96 3.63 -10.44 8.41
N SER A 97 2.54 -10.94 7.81
CA SER A 97 2.01 -10.47 6.55
C SER A 97 1.01 -9.34 6.77
N TYR A 98 0.99 -8.40 5.83
CA TYR A 98 0.04 -7.28 5.75
C TYR A 98 -0.37 -7.05 4.30
N TYR A 99 -1.49 -6.35 4.13
CA TYR A 99 -1.96 -5.89 2.82
C TYR A 99 -1.77 -4.39 2.72
N VAL A 100 -1.30 -3.93 1.57
CA VAL A 100 -1.04 -2.51 1.30
C VAL A 100 -1.71 -2.12 -0.02
N GLN A 101 -2.29 -0.95 -0.03
CA GLN A 101 -2.70 -0.24 -1.24
C GLN A 101 -2.13 1.17 -1.22
N ILE A 102 -1.83 1.67 -2.40
CA ILE A 102 -1.47 3.06 -2.64
C ILE A 102 -2.61 3.70 -3.41
N GLY A 103 -2.99 4.89 -3.01
CA GLY A 103 -4.08 5.62 -3.62
C GLY A 103 -3.73 7.06 -3.94
N THR A 104 -4.53 7.66 -4.81
CA THR A 104 -4.46 9.07 -5.18
C THR A 104 -5.80 9.74 -4.99
N SER A 105 -5.79 11.01 -4.60
CA SER A 105 -6.96 11.88 -4.53
C SER A 105 -6.54 13.31 -4.82
N THR A 106 -7.44 14.14 -5.32
CA THR A 106 -7.27 15.60 -5.41
C THR A 106 -7.53 16.29 -4.07
N THR A 107 -8.23 15.62 -3.16
CA THR A 107 -8.54 16.14 -1.83
C THR A 107 -7.33 16.02 -0.91
N LYS A 108 -6.93 17.14 -0.31
CA LYS A 108 -5.78 17.22 0.62
C LYS A 108 -6.24 16.95 2.05
N SER A 109 -5.91 15.78 2.59
CA SER A 109 -6.23 15.38 3.97
C SER A 109 -5.04 14.68 4.64
N SER A 110 -5.05 14.52 5.95
CA SER A 110 -4.05 13.74 6.71
C SER A 110 -4.23 12.23 6.55
N SER A 111 -5.47 11.79 6.36
CA SER A 111 -5.86 10.40 6.03
C SER A 111 -6.49 10.36 4.65
N ALA A 112 -6.60 9.17 4.07
CA ALA A 112 -7.20 9.01 2.74
C ALA A 112 -8.67 9.41 2.75
N PRO A 113 -9.08 10.34 1.85
CA PRO A 113 -10.49 10.70 1.64
C PRO A 113 -11.27 9.57 0.94
N ASP A 114 -12.60 9.67 0.95
CA ASP A 114 -13.49 8.66 0.35
C ASP A 114 -13.35 8.56 -1.18
N ASP A 115 -12.95 9.67 -1.83
CA ASP A 115 -12.70 9.76 -3.27
C ASP A 115 -11.35 9.16 -3.72
N THR A 116 -10.60 8.54 -2.81
CA THR A 116 -9.27 7.99 -3.12
C THR A 116 -9.36 6.82 -4.09
N ALA A 117 -8.69 6.97 -5.25
CA ALA A 117 -8.52 5.89 -6.23
C ALA A 117 -7.41 4.92 -5.78
N TRP A 118 -7.78 3.76 -5.27
CA TRP A 118 -6.87 2.77 -4.71
C TRP A 118 -6.31 1.82 -5.79
N SER A 119 -5.03 1.51 -5.68
CA SER A 119 -4.38 0.45 -6.45
C SER A 119 -4.95 -0.93 -6.10
N LYS A 120 -4.58 -1.95 -6.87
CA LYS A 120 -4.74 -3.33 -6.42
C LYS A 120 -3.96 -3.52 -5.11
N ALA A 121 -4.53 -4.29 -4.17
CA ALA A 121 -3.85 -4.67 -2.94
C ALA A 121 -2.66 -5.59 -3.25
N ILE A 122 -1.56 -5.37 -2.53
CA ILE A 122 -0.43 -6.28 -2.51
C ILE A 122 -0.24 -6.82 -1.10
N GLU A 123 0.18 -8.07 -1.00
CA GLU A 123 0.69 -8.62 0.25
C GLU A 123 2.15 -8.17 0.44
N VAL A 124 2.48 -7.77 1.67
CA VAL A 124 3.84 -7.39 2.09
C VAL A 124 4.17 -8.13 3.37
N VAL A 125 5.45 -8.40 3.60
CA VAL A 125 5.90 -9.15 4.78
C VAL A 125 6.97 -8.39 5.53
N THR A 126 6.91 -8.45 6.87
CA THR A 126 8.00 -8.01 7.74
C THR A 126 8.94 -9.18 8.03
N VAL A 127 10.20 -8.88 8.30
CA VAL A 127 11.15 -9.91 8.77
C VAL A 127 11.01 -10.12 10.28
N PRO A 128 11.43 -11.30 10.80
CA PRO A 128 11.60 -11.49 12.25
C PRO A 128 12.62 -10.52 12.83
N GLU A 129 12.54 -10.29 14.13
CA GLU A 129 13.62 -9.61 14.85
C GLU A 129 14.88 -10.48 14.84
N GLN A 130 16.02 -9.84 15.05
CA GLN A 130 17.27 -10.55 15.25
C GLN A 130 17.36 -11.12 16.67
N VAL A 131 18.00 -12.28 16.80
CA VAL A 131 18.35 -12.81 18.12
C VAL A 131 19.29 -11.82 18.80
N VAL A 132 18.97 -11.47 20.05
CA VAL A 132 19.83 -10.60 20.86
C VAL A 132 21.12 -11.33 21.16
N SER A 133 22.25 -10.87 20.61
CA SER A 133 23.53 -11.57 20.65
C SER A 133 24.01 -11.93 22.07
N ASN A 134 23.81 -11.04 23.03
CA ASN A 134 24.16 -11.28 24.43
C ASN A 134 23.21 -12.26 25.18
N SER A 135 22.10 -12.67 24.52
CA SER A 135 21.19 -13.70 25.05
C SER A 135 21.65 -15.13 24.74
N VAL A 136 22.55 -15.30 23.78
CA VAL A 136 23.08 -16.62 23.40
C VAL A 136 24.07 -17.06 24.47
N LYS A 137 23.78 -18.20 25.10
CA LYS A 137 24.60 -18.76 26.21
C LYS A 137 24.85 -20.24 25.95
N GLN A 138 26.05 -20.66 26.25
CA GLN A 138 26.34 -22.08 26.37
C GLN A 138 25.81 -22.59 27.72
N THR A 139 24.96 -23.61 27.67
CA THR A 139 24.33 -24.22 28.87
C THR A 139 24.91 -25.61 29.21
N GLY A 140 25.67 -26.17 28.27
CA GLY A 140 26.35 -27.45 28.49
C GLY A 140 27.41 -27.71 27.44
N ALA A 141 28.40 -28.55 27.80
CA ALA A 141 29.41 -29.05 26.90
C ALA A 141 29.67 -30.53 27.19
N GLY A 142 29.74 -31.37 26.16
CA GLY A 142 30.21 -32.75 26.17
C GLY A 142 31.44 -32.89 25.28
N THR A 143 31.97 -34.07 25.20
CA THR A 143 33.13 -34.36 24.34
C THR A 143 32.85 -34.17 22.84
N THR A 144 31.60 -34.32 22.42
CA THR A 144 31.14 -34.21 21.01
C THR A 144 29.94 -33.32 20.82
N SER A 145 29.49 -32.57 21.87
CA SER A 145 28.26 -31.76 21.80
C SER A 145 28.40 -30.50 22.65
N ILE A 146 27.67 -29.49 22.23
CA ILE A 146 27.43 -28.26 23.00
C ILE A 146 25.93 -28.02 23.10
N SER A 147 25.47 -27.48 24.21
CA SER A 147 24.10 -27.02 24.39
C SER A 147 24.08 -25.51 24.45
N LEU A 148 23.17 -24.90 23.74
CA LEU A 148 23.00 -23.45 23.69
C LEU A 148 21.56 -23.08 24.06
N SER A 149 21.42 -21.93 24.69
CA SER A 149 20.12 -21.26 24.87
C SER A 149 20.19 -19.82 24.40
N TRP A 150 19.08 -19.27 24.01
CA TRP A 150 18.95 -17.86 23.62
C TRP A 150 17.53 -17.36 23.86
N GLN A 151 17.38 -16.04 23.91
CA GLN A 151 16.07 -15.40 23.93
C GLN A 151 15.42 -15.52 22.55
N ALA A 152 14.16 -15.98 22.50
CA ALA A 152 13.41 -16.06 21.26
C ALA A 152 13.26 -14.69 20.61
N ALA A 153 13.51 -14.61 19.31
CA ALA A 153 13.31 -13.39 18.53
C ALA A 153 11.84 -13.28 18.09
N SER A 154 11.27 -12.10 18.23
CA SER A 154 9.88 -11.83 17.86
C SER A 154 9.64 -12.13 16.36
N GLY A 155 8.58 -12.86 16.04
CA GLY A 155 8.20 -13.23 14.67
C GLY A 155 9.06 -14.34 14.06
N ALA A 156 10.04 -14.92 14.77
CA ALA A 156 10.84 -16.03 14.28
C ALA A 156 10.13 -17.38 14.49
N ASN A 157 10.00 -18.16 13.41
CA ASN A 157 9.45 -19.52 13.44
C ASN A 157 10.54 -20.59 13.46
N CYS A 158 11.78 -20.23 13.09
CA CYS A 158 12.93 -21.14 13.07
C CYS A 158 14.23 -20.36 13.26
N TYR A 159 15.29 -21.08 13.63
CA TYR A 159 16.62 -20.53 13.83
C TYR A 159 17.63 -21.37 13.04
N LYS A 160 18.60 -20.69 12.44
CA LYS A 160 19.76 -21.35 11.83
C LYS A 160 20.96 -21.19 12.78
N LEU A 161 21.51 -22.32 13.23
CA LEU A 161 22.78 -22.39 13.96
C LEU A 161 23.89 -22.76 13.00
N THR A 162 25.01 -22.07 13.12
CA THR A 162 26.24 -22.41 12.38
C THR A 162 27.39 -22.49 13.38
N CYS A 163 28.04 -23.63 13.42
CA CYS A 163 29.21 -23.86 14.27
C CYS A 163 30.47 -23.89 13.40
N TYR A 164 31.50 -23.20 13.84
CA TYR A 164 32.81 -23.24 13.22
C TYR A 164 33.84 -23.76 14.24
N GLN A 165 34.75 -24.60 13.78
CA GLN A 165 35.92 -24.95 14.59
C GLN A 165 36.87 -23.74 14.52
N SER A 166 37.23 -23.18 15.70
CA SER A 166 38.28 -22.15 15.73
C SER A 166 39.61 -22.83 15.36
N GLY A 167 40.28 -22.31 14.30
CA GLY A 167 41.62 -22.74 13.99
C GLY A 167 42.56 -22.41 15.20
N THR A 168 43.37 -23.37 15.55
CA THR A 168 44.54 -23.19 16.45
C THR A 168 45.66 -22.56 15.66
#